data_e3b7d6c6c46b89eecb7851e52f01d058
#
_entry.id   e3b7d6c6c46b89eecb7851e52f01d058
#
_cell.length_a   1.000
_cell.length_b   1.000
_cell.length_c   1.000
_cell.angle_alpha   90.00
_cell.angle_beta   90.00
_cell.angle_gamma   90.00
#
_symmetry.space_group_name_H-M   'P 1'
#
loop_
_entity.id
_entity.type
_entity.pdbx_description
1 polymer ?
#
loop_
_entity_poly.entity_id
_entity_poly.type
_entity_poly.pdbx_seq_one_letter_code
_entity_poly.pdbx_strand_id
1 'polypeptide(L)'
;MLPSLQIGPYTVTALTDGEGPFFSPRAEAFPDATAAQWASADRFDPGALDAQGRWLLRFRAFAIRGDRGVTLVDAGIGPADSPAAGWAPVPGALPAELAAAGIDPSEVDTVVLTHLHTDHVGWAVVGGENARPFFPNADYLLQRAEFDALDRINPPLRAGVIDPLRSAGRLRLLDGEATLRGGERLIATPGHTPGHQSVLVESGGELLAVTGDLLVHAIQLLHPELPYAHEMDPLQARTSRERVLGARATHTLHLATPHLTDPFVVAER
;
A
#
# COMPACT_ATOMS: atom_id res chain seq x y z
N MET A 1 8.08 1.22 20.30
CA MET A 1 6.63 1.31 20.01
C MET A 1 6.50 1.55 18.52
N LEU A 2 5.65 0.79 17.83
CA LEU A 2 5.44 0.97 16.39
C LEU A 2 4.77 2.32 16.10
N PRO A 3 5.08 2.96 14.95
CA PRO A 3 4.37 4.16 14.52
C PRO A 3 2.88 3.88 14.37
N SER A 4 2.04 4.68 15.01
CA SER A 4 0.59 4.54 14.96
C SER A 4 -0.12 5.88 15.00
N LEU A 5 -1.29 5.95 14.38
CA LEU A 5 -2.17 7.11 14.36
C LEU A 5 -3.56 6.71 14.83
N GLN A 6 -4.15 7.53 15.71
CA GLN A 6 -5.51 7.34 16.19
C GLN A 6 -6.47 8.19 15.36
N ILE A 7 -7.49 7.57 14.77
CA ILE A 7 -8.59 8.26 14.07
C ILE A 7 -9.91 7.82 14.72
N GLY A 8 -10.40 8.64 15.64
CA GLY A 8 -11.57 8.27 16.43
C GLY A 8 -11.42 6.92 17.14
N PRO A 9 -12.28 5.92 16.86
CA PRO A 9 -12.18 4.60 17.49
C PRO A 9 -11.12 3.70 16.86
N TYR A 10 -10.47 4.12 15.75
CA TYR A 10 -9.51 3.31 15.03
C TYR A 10 -8.08 3.61 15.43
N THR A 11 -7.29 2.59 15.68
CA THR A 11 -5.83 2.67 15.75
C THR A 11 -5.25 2.12 14.45
N VAL A 12 -4.52 2.95 13.72
CA VAL A 12 -3.84 2.55 12.50
C VAL A 12 -2.35 2.45 12.78
N THR A 13 -1.79 1.25 12.64
CA THR A 13 -0.39 0.95 12.93
C THR A 13 0.36 0.66 11.64
N ALA A 14 1.48 1.34 11.43
CA ALA A 14 2.38 1.04 10.33
C ALA A 14 3.29 -0.14 10.70
N LEU A 15 3.31 -1.15 9.86
CA LEU A 15 4.10 -2.38 9.99
C LEU A 15 5.17 -2.38 8.91
N THR A 16 6.43 -2.10 9.30
CA THR A 16 7.53 -2.00 8.33
C THR A 16 8.07 -3.38 8.00
N ASP A 17 7.81 -3.85 6.80
CA ASP A 17 8.26 -5.15 6.31
C ASP A 17 9.72 -5.13 5.81
N GLY A 18 10.21 -3.96 5.37
CA GLY A 18 11.59 -3.79 4.93
C GLY A 18 11.90 -2.38 4.43
N GLU A 19 13.15 -2.19 4.06
CA GLU A 19 13.66 -0.97 3.46
C GLU A 19 14.79 -1.32 2.48
N GLY A 20 14.78 -0.72 1.29
CA GLY A 20 15.81 -0.98 0.29
C GLY A 20 15.80 0.03 -0.86
N PRO A 21 16.91 0.11 -1.62
CA PRO A 21 16.96 0.99 -2.77
C PRO A 21 16.01 0.51 -3.87
N PHE A 22 15.33 1.47 -4.49
CA PHE A 22 14.55 1.18 -5.69
C PHE A 22 15.48 0.79 -6.84
N PHE A 23 15.02 -0.05 -7.74
CA PHE A 23 15.84 -0.61 -8.84
C PHE A 23 16.17 0.40 -9.95
N SER A 24 15.50 1.57 -9.97
CA SER A 24 15.71 2.64 -10.95
C SER A 24 16.00 3.97 -10.24
N PRO A 25 16.85 4.83 -10.83
CA PRO A 25 17.03 6.19 -10.33
C PRO A 25 15.72 6.97 -10.32
N ARG A 26 15.49 7.77 -9.27
CA ARG A 26 14.25 8.56 -9.16
C ARG A 26 14.02 9.52 -10.33
N ALA A 27 15.11 10.00 -10.99
CA ALA A 27 15.01 10.85 -12.18
C ALA A 27 14.44 10.11 -13.41
N GLU A 28 14.64 8.78 -13.48
CA GLU A 28 14.02 7.95 -14.52
C GLU A 28 12.57 7.61 -14.15
N ALA A 29 12.31 7.45 -12.85
CA ALA A 29 10.96 7.21 -12.34
C ALA A 29 10.02 8.43 -12.48
N PHE A 30 10.60 9.65 -12.47
CA PHE A 30 9.86 10.92 -12.63
C PHE A 30 10.59 11.83 -13.64
N PRO A 31 10.55 11.49 -14.94
CA PRO A 31 11.38 12.18 -15.95
C PRO A 31 10.98 13.66 -16.18
N ASP A 32 9.74 14.02 -15.85
CA ASP A 32 9.23 15.39 -16.01
C ASP A 32 9.50 16.29 -14.80
N ALA A 33 10.11 15.75 -13.73
CA ALA A 33 10.35 16.49 -12.50
C ALA A 33 11.51 17.49 -12.66
N THR A 34 11.26 18.75 -12.31
CA THR A 34 12.25 19.82 -12.32
C THR A 34 13.15 19.79 -11.08
N ALA A 35 14.31 20.43 -11.17
CA ALA A 35 15.23 20.57 -10.03
C ALA A 35 14.58 21.27 -8.82
N ALA A 36 13.67 22.24 -9.05
CA ALA A 36 12.95 22.93 -7.98
C ALA A 36 11.95 22.01 -7.27
N GLN A 37 11.24 21.15 -8.01
CA GLN A 37 10.32 20.15 -7.46
C GLN A 37 11.09 19.09 -6.65
N TRP A 38 12.24 18.63 -7.15
CA TRP A 38 13.12 17.75 -6.38
C TRP A 38 13.60 18.39 -5.09
N ALA A 39 14.04 19.66 -5.13
CA ALA A 39 14.46 20.36 -3.93
C ALA A 39 13.35 20.53 -2.90
N SER A 40 12.08 20.64 -3.31
CA SER A 40 10.94 20.66 -2.40
C SER A 40 10.66 19.27 -1.79
N ALA A 41 10.71 18.23 -2.61
CA ALA A 41 10.51 16.85 -2.17
C ALA A 41 11.62 16.40 -1.19
N ASP A 42 12.88 16.75 -1.44
CA ASP A 42 14.00 16.42 -0.56
C ASP A 42 13.94 17.16 0.80
N ARG A 43 13.33 18.36 0.84
CA ARG A 43 13.07 19.04 2.12
C ARG A 43 11.91 18.41 2.89
N PHE A 44 10.92 17.94 2.18
CA PHE A 44 9.74 17.29 2.79
C PHE A 44 10.07 15.90 3.31
N ASP A 45 10.78 15.10 2.53
CA ASP A 45 11.18 13.74 2.87
C ASP A 45 12.71 13.54 2.71
N PRO A 46 13.50 14.05 3.67
CA PRO A 46 14.96 13.98 3.58
C PRO A 46 15.51 12.55 3.69
N GLY A 47 14.73 11.61 4.17
CA GLY A 47 15.08 10.19 4.25
C GLY A 47 14.78 9.38 2.99
N ALA A 48 14.28 10.01 1.92
CA ALA A 48 13.99 9.33 0.66
C ALA A 48 15.23 8.91 -0.12
N LEU A 49 16.43 9.38 0.26
CA LEU A 49 17.69 8.99 -0.34
C LEU A 49 18.62 8.34 0.69
N ASP A 50 19.32 7.31 0.25
CA ASP A 50 20.42 6.75 1.03
C ASP A 50 21.72 7.59 0.93
N ALA A 51 22.76 7.19 1.66
CA ALA A 51 24.05 7.88 1.66
C ALA A 51 24.76 7.87 0.29
N GLN A 52 24.33 7.02 -0.64
CA GLN A 52 24.83 6.95 -2.02
C GLN A 52 23.96 7.74 -3.01
N GLY A 53 22.90 8.42 -2.52
CA GLY A 53 21.96 9.17 -3.33
C GLY A 53 20.97 8.31 -4.12
N ARG A 54 20.80 7.02 -3.74
CA ARG A 54 19.82 6.13 -4.35
C ARG A 54 18.48 6.35 -3.68
N TRP A 55 17.40 6.29 -4.46
CA TRP A 55 16.04 6.36 -3.93
C TRP A 55 15.75 5.13 -3.08
N LEU A 56 15.38 5.38 -1.81
CA LEU A 56 15.14 4.38 -0.79
C LEU A 56 13.64 4.23 -0.56
N LEU A 57 13.12 3.04 -0.78
CA LEU A 57 11.74 2.69 -0.46
C LEU A 57 11.64 2.02 0.90
N ARG A 58 10.61 2.38 1.66
CA ARG A 58 10.10 1.57 2.75
C ARG A 58 9.01 0.67 2.19
N PHE A 59 8.89 -0.52 2.75
CA PHE A 59 7.84 -1.47 2.38
C PHE A 59 6.98 -1.69 3.63
N ARG A 60 5.71 -1.24 3.57
CA ARG A 60 4.82 -1.28 4.73
C ARG A 60 3.47 -1.87 4.39
N ALA A 61 2.95 -2.62 5.37
CA ALA A 61 1.53 -2.88 5.52
C ALA A 61 0.96 -1.98 6.63
N PHE A 62 -0.35 -1.79 6.66
CA PHE A 62 -1.02 -1.01 7.70
C PHE A 62 -2.12 -1.84 8.35
N ALA A 63 -2.05 -2.00 9.68
CA ALA A 63 -3.11 -2.64 10.45
C ALA A 63 -4.07 -1.59 10.98
N ILE A 64 -5.34 -1.69 10.63
CA ILE A 64 -6.44 -0.85 11.13
C ILE A 64 -7.19 -1.69 12.16
N ARG A 65 -7.09 -1.33 13.43
CA ARG A 65 -7.81 -1.98 14.52
C ARG A 65 -8.94 -1.08 14.99
N GLY A 66 -10.15 -1.61 14.95
CA GLY A 66 -11.36 -1.01 15.50
C GLY A 66 -12.13 -2.00 16.39
N ASP A 67 -13.31 -1.62 16.84
CA ASP A 67 -14.15 -2.46 17.72
C ASP A 67 -14.62 -3.77 17.07
N ARG A 68 -14.55 -3.88 15.74
CA ARG A 68 -15.10 -5.00 14.96
C ARG A 68 -14.05 -5.92 14.34
N GLY A 69 -12.78 -5.75 14.70
CA GLY A 69 -11.70 -6.61 14.25
C GLY A 69 -10.49 -5.87 13.68
N VAL A 70 -9.70 -6.58 12.91
CA VAL A 70 -8.46 -6.07 12.31
C VAL A 70 -8.54 -6.18 10.79
N THR A 71 -8.41 -5.03 10.13
CA THR A 71 -8.18 -4.93 8.69
C THR A 71 -6.70 -4.69 8.44
N LEU A 72 -6.07 -5.52 7.63
CA LEU A 72 -4.71 -5.29 7.13
C LEU A 72 -4.79 -4.73 5.70
N VAL A 73 -4.04 -3.69 5.42
CA VAL A 73 -3.87 -3.12 4.07
C VAL A 73 -2.48 -3.44 3.58
N ASP A 74 -2.42 -4.20 2.51
CA ASP A 74 -1.25 -4.84 1.90
C ASP A 74 -0.56 -5.89 2.79
N ALA A 75 0.35 -6.64 2.19
CA ALA A 75 1.02 -7.77 2.81
C ALA A 75 2.54 -7.79 2.52
N GLY A 76 3.15 -6.63 2.29
CA GLY A 76 4.59 -6.42 2.22
C GLY A 76 5.34 -7.22 1.15
N ILE A 77 6.67 -7.31 1.33
CA ILE A 77 7.61 -7.96 0.39
C ILE A 77 7.68 -9.48 0.53
N GLY A 78 7.31 -10.02 1.69
CA GLY A 78 7.18 -11.46 1.88
C GLY A 78 8.41 -12.21 2.36
N PRO A 79 8.32 -13.56 2.40
CA PRO A 79 9.43 -14.44 2.78
C PRO A 79 10.54 -14.46 1.73
N ALA A 80 11.63 -15.16 2.02
CA ALA A 80 12.81 -15.23 1.16
C ALA A 80 12.54 -15.76 -0.25
N ASP A 81 11.51 -16.57 -0.42
CA ASP A 81 11.05 -17.13 -1.69
C ASP A 81 9.83 -16.39 -2.30
N SER A 82 9.55 -15.18 -1.80
CA SER A 82 8.41 -14.38 -2.27
C SER A 82 8.60 -13.89 -3.71
N PRO A 83 7.51 -13.49 -4.37
CA PRO A 83 7.59 -12.86 -5.69
C PRO A 83 8.47 -11.61 -5.76
N ALA A 84 8.72 -10.93 -4.64
CA ALA A 84 9.58 -9.75 -4.55
C ALA A 84 11.08 -10.06 -4.49
N ALA A 85 11.49 -11.33 -4.34
CA ALA A 85 12.89 -11.73 -4.11
C ALA A 85 13.89 -11.27 -5.20
N GLY A 86 13.39 -10.93 -6.40
CA GLY A 86 14.24 -10.46 -7.49
C GLY A 86 14.76 -9.02 -7.32
N TRP A 87 14.17 -8.22 -6.40
CA TRP A 87 14.51 -6.80 -6.28
C TRP A 87 14.36 -6.22 -4.86
N ALA A 88 13.46 -6.75 -4.02
CA ALA A 88 13.24 -6.27 -2.67
C ALA A 88 14.13 -7.01 -1.64
N PRO A 89 14.40 -6.43 -0.47
CA PRO A 89 15.27 -7.01 0.55
C PRO A 89 14.57 -8.08 1.38
N VAL A 90 14.17 -9.18 0.75
CA VAL A 90 13.54 -10.32 1.44
C VAL A 90 14.54 -11.13 2.28
N PRO A 91 14.12 -11.82 3.36
CA PRO A 91 12.75 -11.85 3.86
C PRO A 91 12.35 -10.55 4.56
N GLY A 92 11.08 -10.20 4.45
CA GLY A 92 10.49 -9.09 5.17
C GLY A 92 10.26 -9.39 6.66
N ALA A 93 9.96 -8.35 7.41
CA ALA A 93 9.78 -8.38 8.86
C ALA A 93 8.30 -8.39 9.32
N LEU A 94 7.32 -8.40 8.40
CA LEU A 94 5.89 -8.28 8.73
C LEU A 94 5.41 -9.22 9.84
N PRO A 95 5.82 -10.51 9.90
CA PRO A 95 5.42 -11.38 10.99
C PRO A 95 5.90 -10.90 12.36
N ALA A 96 7.12 -10.35 12.44
CA ALA A 96 7.67 -9.79 13.68
C ALA A 96 6.99 -8.47 14.05
N GLU A 97 6.68 -7.63 13.08
CA GLU A 97 5.96 -6.37 13.27
C GLU A 97 4.51 -6.60 13.76
N LEU A 98 3.81 -7.60 13.20
CA LEU A 98 2.50 -8.05 13.69
C LEU A 98 2.57 -8.50 15.15
N ALA A 99 3.54 -9.34 15.49
CA ALA A 99 3.76 -9.78 16.87
C ALA A 99 4.06 -8.61 17.81
N ALA A 100 4.87 -7.64 17.39
CA ALA A 100 5.17 -6.42 18.15
C ALA A 100 3.94 -5.51 18.31
N ALA A 101 3.00 -5.54 17.36
CA ALA A 101 1.69 -4.87 17.43
C ALA A 101 0.68 -5.64 18.30
N GLY A 102 1.00 -6.84 18.79
CA GLY A 102 0.08 -7.74 19.48
C GLY A 102 -1.06 -8.21 18.58
N ILE A 103 -0.73 -8.52 17.32
CA ILE A 103 -1.68 -9.04 16.31
C ILE A 103 -1.24 -10.44 15.92
N ASP A 104 -2.03 -11.45 16.23
CA ASP A 104 -1.86 -12.79 15.67
C ASP A 104 -2.42 -12.79 14.23
N PRO A 105 -1.74 -13.41 13.25
CA PRO A 105 -2.27 -13.51 11.88
C PRO A 105 -3.68 -14.08 11.79
N SER A 106 -4.08 -14.94 12.72
CA SER A 106 -5.45 -15.50 12.79
C SER A 106 -6.52 -14.52 13.28
N GLU A 107 -6.12 -13.38 13.87
CA GLU A 107 -7.02 -12.29 14.29
C GLU A 107 -7.35 -11.31 13.15
N VAL A 108 -6.63 -11.38 12.02
CA VAL A 108 -6.90 -10.53 10.85
C VAL A 108 -8.15 -11.08 10.15
N ASP A 109 -9.19 -10.25 10.09
CA ASP A 109 -10.49 -10.60 9.46
C ASP A 109 -10.52 -10.25 7.97
N THR A 110 -9.78 -9.22 7.59
CA THR A 110 -9.77 -8.67 6.23
C THR A 110 -8.36 -8.28 5.84
N VAL A 111 -7.93 -8.69 4.65
CA VAL A 111 -6.74 -8.18 3.97
C VAL A 111 -7.19 -7.44 2.72
N VAL A 112 -6.91 -6.15 2.63
CA VAL A 112 -7.11 -5.37 1.42
C VAL A 112 -5.80 -5.37 0.63
N LEU A 113 -5.78 -6.01 -0.52
CA LEU A 113 -4.67 -5.88 -1.47
C LEU A 113 -4.94 -4.64 -2.32
N THR A 114 -4.12 -3.59 -2.15
CA THR A 114 -4.32 -2.33 -2.87
C THR A 114 -4.16 -2.55 -4.36
N HIS A 115 -3.17 -3.36 -4.76
CA HIS A 115 -2.91 -3.78 -6.13
C HIS A 115 -1.96 -4.99 -6.17
N LEU A 116 -1.61 -5.49 -7.37
CA LEU A 116 -0.85 -6.72 -7.54
C LEU A 116 0.62 -6.48 -7.96
N HIS A 117 1.32 -5.54 -7.28
CA HIS A 117 2.78 -5.52 -7.29
C HIS A 117 3.35 -6.39 -6.18
N THR A 118 4.57 -6.89 -6.38
CA THR A 118 5.14 -7.95 -5.57
C THR A 118 5.46 -7.53 -4.13
N ASP A 119 5.67 -6.26 -3.89
CA ASP A 119 5.96 -5.67 -2.58
C ASP A 119 4.71 -5.33 -1.75
N HIS A 120 3.52 -5.58 -2.31
CA HIS A 120 2.23 -5.40 -1.63
C HIS A 120 1.54 -6.73 -1.31
N VAL A 121 2.00 -7.84 -1.87
CA VAL A 121 1.32 -9.16 -1.76
C VAL A 121 2.19 -10.26 -1.19
N GLY A 122 3.43 -9.96 -0.78
CA GLY A 122 4.44 -10.96 -0.47
C GLY A 122 4.07 -11.94 0.64
N TRP A 123 3.42 -11.51 1.71
CA TRP A 123 2.91 -12.35 2.78
C TRP A 123 1.45 -12.79 2.60
N ALA A 124 0.81 -12.48 1.46
CA ALA A 124 -0.57 -12.94 1.25
C ALA A 124 -0.67 -14.47 1.24
N VAL A 125 0.34 -15.14 0.69
CA VAL A 125 0.42 -16.60 0.58
C VAL A 125 1.84 -17.06 0.97
N VAL A 126 1.92 -18.14 1.73
CA VAL A 126 3.19 -18.74 2.17
C VAL A 126 3.17 -20.25 1.97
N GLY A 127 4.34 -20.89 1.99
CA GLY A 127 4.47 -22.35 2.05
C GLY A 127 4.85 -23.03 0.72
N GLY A 128 5.25 -22.29 -0.32
CA GLY A 128 5.77 -22.87 -1.57
C GLY A 128 4.81 -23.91 -2.19
N GLU A 129 5.23 -25.17 -2.29
CA GLU A 129 4.40 -26.28 -2.83
C GLU A 129 3.13 -26.53 -1.98
N ASN A 130 3.14 -26.15 -0.70
CA ASN A 130 1.98 -26.24 0.19
C ASN A 130 1.38 -24.84 0.42
N ALA A 131 1.23 -24.08 -0.65
CA ALA A 131 0.77 -22.69 -0.62
C ALA A 131 -0.56 -22.54 0.14
N ARG A 132 -0.59 -21.62 1.11
CA ARG A 132 -1.77 -21.30 1.91
C ARG A 132 -1.80 -19.83 2.28
N PRO A 133 -2.98 -19.25 2.53
CA PRO A 133 -3.08 -17.90 3.06
C PRO A 133 -2.28 -17.75 4.38
N PHE A 134 -1.49 -16.70 4.50
CA PHE A 134 -0.77 -16.38 5.74
C PHE A 134 -1.72 -15.90 6.83
N PHE A 135 -2.80 -15.20 6.44
CA PHE A 135 -3.88 -14.78 7.33
C PHE A 135 -5.06 -15.75 7.13
N PRO A 136 -5.13 -16.85 7.91
CA PRO A 136 -5.99 -18.00 7.60
C PRO A 136 -7.49 -17.70 7.70
N ASN A 137 -7.87 -16.71 8.50
CA ASN A 137 -9.26 -16.34 8.74
C ASN A 137 -9.72 -15.15 7.89
N ALA A 138 -8.79 -14.43 7.25
CA ALA A 138 -9.11 -13.22 6.50
C ALA A 138 -9.78 -13.51 5.16
N ASP A 139 -10.72 -12.64 4.79
CA ASP A 139 -11.11 -12.45 3.40
C ASP A 139 -10.12 -11.48 2.73
N TYR A 140 -9.61 -11.84 1.57
CA TYR A 140 -8.70 -11.03 0.77
C TYR A 140 -9.48 -10.28 -0.30
N LEU A 141 -9.52 -8.95 -0.17
CA LEU A 141 -10.30 -8.08 -1.04
C LEU A 141 -9.43 -7.53 -2.16
N LEU A 142 -9.88 -7.68 -3.39
CA LEU A 142 -9.21 -7.23 -4.60
C LEU A 142 -10.24 -6.66 -5.57
N GLN A 143 -9.90 -5.57 -6.28
CA GLN A 143 -10.76 -5.09 -7.36
C GLN A 143 -10.77 -6.09 -8.52
N ARG A 144 -11.95 -6.30 -9.12
CA ARG A 144 -12.10 -7.14 -10.32
C ARG A 144 -11.23 -6.64 -11.47
N ALA A 145 -11.14 -5.33 -11.66
CA ALA A 145 -10.30 -4.72 -12.68
C ALA A 145 -8.81 -5.08 -12.51
N GLU A 146 -8.35 -5.24 -11.27
CA GLU A 146 -6.98 -5.67 -10.96
C GLU A 146 -6.79 -7.16 -11.30
N PHE A 147 -7.74 -7.99 -10.87
CA PHE A 147 -7.74 -9.42 -11.20
C PHE A 147 -7.75 -9.67 -12.70
N ASP A 148 -8.57 -8.93 -13.46
CA ASP A 148 -8.68 -9.06 -14.92
C ASP A 148 -7.43 -8.55 -15.65
N ALA A 149 -6.69 -7.61 -15.03
CA ALA A 149 -5.45 -7.07 -15.55
C ALA A 149 -4.18 -7.87 -15.14
N LEU A 150 -4.30 -8.89 -14.31
CA LEU A 150 -3.19 -9.61 -13.68
C LEU A 150 -2.11 -10.04 -14.68
N ASP A 151 -2.51 -10.57 -15.84
CA ASP A 151 -1.54 -11.05 -16.86
C ASP A 151 -0.74 -9.92 -17.52
N ARG A 152 -1.17 -8.67 -17.36
CA ARG A 152 -0.43 -7.47 -17.80
C ARG A 152 0.39 -6.84 -16.67
N ILE A 153 -0.04 -7.03 -15.42
CA ILE A 153 0.63 -6.48 -14.23
C ILE A 153 1.78 -7.40 -13.82
N ASN A 154 1.44 -8.64 -13.45
CA ASN A 154 2.39 -9.61 -12.93
C ASN A 154 1.88 -11.06 -13.08
N PRO A 155 2.04 -11.67 -14.26
CA PRO A 155 1.50 -13.03 -14.55
C PRO A 155 1.88 -14.10 -13.52
N PRO A 156 3.11 -14.13 -12.94
CA PRO A 156 3.50 -15.12 -11.94
C PRO A 156 2.63 -15.12 -10.67
N LEU A 157 2.01 -14.00 -10.31
CA LEU A 157 1.15 -13.91 -9.13
C LEU A 157 -0.14 -14.73 -9.27
N ARG A 158 -0.52 -15.14 -10.49
CA ARG A 158 -1.67 -16.03 -10.69
C ARG A 158 -1.48 -17.32 -9.91
N ALA A 159 -0.40 -18.03 -10.15
CA ALA A 159 -0.11 -19.29 -9.48
C ALA A 159 0.38 -19.10 -8.03
N GLY A 160 1.17 -18.02 -7.78
CA GLY A 160 1.79 -17.78 -6.48
C GLY A 160 0.87 -17.21 -5.42
N VAL A 161 -0.15 -16.44 -5.82
CA VAL A 161 -1.01 -15.71 -4.86
C VAL A 161 -2.50 -15.97 -5.14
N ILE A 162 -2.95 -15.72 -6.36
CA ILE A 162 -4.39 -15.69 -6.66
C ILE A 162 -5.03 -17.07 -6.57
N ASP A 163 -4.44 -18.10 -7.20
CA ASP A 163 -5.00 -19.45 -7.21
C ASP A 163 -5.02 -20.08 -5.81
N PRO A 164 -3.98 -19.95 -4.96
CA PRO A 164 -4.04 -20.38 -3.57
C PRO A 164 -5.15 -19.70 -2.76
N LEU A 165 -5.32 -18.36 -2.88
CA LEU A 165 -6.39 -17.64 -2.20
C LEU A 165 -7.78 -18.07 -2.66
N ARG A 166 -7.95 -18.29 -3.96
CA ARG A 166 -9.21 -18.83 -4.53
C ARG A 166 -9.49 -20.24 -4.04
N SER A 167 -8.50 -21.12 -4.07
CA SER A 167 -8.62 -22.51 -3.62
C SER A 167 -8.97 -22.61 -2.15
N ALA A 168 -8.45 -21.69 -1.33
CA ALA A 168 -8.82 -21.55 0.09
C ALA A 168 -10.20 -20.92 0.31
N GLY A 169 -10.87 -20.44 -0.76
CA GLY A 169 -12.15 -19.74 -0.66
C GLY A 169 -12.06 -18.37 0.01
N ARG A 170 -10.89 -17.74 -0.01
CA ARG A 170 -10.61 -16.48 0.70
C ARG A 170 -10.57 -15.25 -0.19
N LEU A 171 -10.46 -15.37 -1.50
CA LEU A 171 -10.47 -14.22 -2.42
C LEU A 171 -11.88 -13.70 -2.63
N ARG A 172 -12.04 -12.37 -2.48
CA ARG A 172 -13.29 -11.64 -2.76
C ARG A 172 -12.99 -10.55 -3.79
N LEU A 173 -13.64 -10.64 -4.94
CA LEU A 173 -13.53 -9.61 -5.98
C LEU A 173 -14.62 -8.56 -5.78
N LEU A 174 -14.21 -7.29 -5.81
CA LEU A 174 -15.06 -6.12 -5.64
C LEU A 174 -15.16 -5.35 -6.96
N ASP A 175 -16.27 -4.67 -7.14
CA ASP A 175 -16.53 -3.79 -8.27
C ASP A 175 -16.77 -2.36 -7.73
N GLY A 176 -15.70 -1.56 -7.61
CA GLY A 176 -15.76 -0.18 -7.14
C GLY A 176 -15.66 -0.02 -5.63
N GLU A 177 -16.43 0.92 -5.07
CA GLU A 177 -16.35 1.30 -3.66
C GLU A 177 -17.11 0.33 -2.75
N ALA A 178 -16.61 0.13 -1.52
CA ALA A 178 -17.25 -0.70 -0.53
C ALA A 178 -17.04 -0.13 0.89
N THR A 179 -17.99 -0.44 1.80
CA THR A 179 -17.78 -0.24 3.24
C THR A 179 -17.38 -1.57 3.84
N LEU A 180 -16.24 -1.60 4.52
CA LEU A 180 -15.74 -2.78 5.19
C LEU A 180 -16.49 -3.02 6.51
N ARG A 181 -16.33 -4.23 7.04
CA ARG A 181 -17.03 -4.64 8.27
C ARG A 181 -16.73 -3.73 9.47
N GLY A 182 -15.51 -3.21 9.55
CA GLY A 182 -15.06 -2.28 10.57
C GLY A 182 -15.65 -0.87 10.45
N GLY A 183 -16.19 -0.52 9.28
CA GLY A 183 -16.70 0.83 8.97
C GLY A 183 -15.76 1.63 8.09
N GLU A 184 -14.56 1.12 7.80
CA GLU A 184 -13.64 1.70 6.84
C GLU A 184 -14.25 1.70 5.44
N ARG A 185 -13.90 2.68 4.63
CA ARG A 185 -14.33 2.77 3.23
C ARG A 185 -13.20 2.37 2.31
N LEU A 186 -13.49 1.44 1.44
CA LEU A 186 -12.61 1.08 0.33
C LEU A 186 -13.04 1.87 -0.90
N ILE A 187 -12.10 2.57 -1.53
CA ILE A 187 -12.35 3.37 -2.73
C ILE A 187 -11.45 2.91 -3.87
N ALA A 188 -11.99 2.85 -5.08
CA ALA A 188 -11.19 2.63 -6.27
C ALA A 188 -10.34 3.87 -6.57
N THR A 189 -9.03 3.69 -6.74
CA THR A 189 -8.06 4.75 -7.08
C THR A 189 -7.18 4.30 -8.26
N PRO A 190 -7.79 3.94 -9.40
CA PRO A 190 -7.10 3.36 -10.54
C PRO A 190 -6.09 4.32 -11.16
N GLY A 191 -5.11 3.75 -11.90
CA GLY A 191 -4.12 4.48 -12.68
C GLY A 191 -2.72 3.93 -12.49
N HIS A 192 -2.24 3.76 -11.25
CA HIS A 192 -0.99 3.03 -10.99
C HIS A 192 -1.12 1.61 -11.56
N THR A 193 -2.18 0.93 -11.19
CA THR A 193 -2.71 -0.25 -11.89
C THR A 193 -4.20 -0.06 -12.17
N PRO A 194 -4.82 -0.87 -13.07
CA PRO A 194 -6.22 -0.68 -13.46
C PRO A 194 -7.23 -0.85 -12.33
N GLY A 195 -6.91 -1.67 -11.33
CA GLY A 195 -7.78 -1.93 -10.19
C GLY A 195 -7.20 -1.46 -8.87
N HIS A 196 -6.24 -0.54 -8.89
CA HIS A 196 -5.69 0.01 -7.65
C HIS A 196 -6.80 0.60 -6.76
N GLN A 197 -6.68 0.40 -5.45
CA GLN A 197 -7.64 0.84 -4.45
C GLN A 197 -6.94 1.36 -3.20
N SER A 198 -7.62 2.25 -2.46
CA SER A 198 -7.16 2.82 -1.20
C SER A 198 -8.21 2.63 -0.11
N VAL A 199 -7.81 2.65 1.16
CA VAL A 199 -8.72 2.53 2.31
C VAL A 199 -8.81 3.86 3.04
N LEU A 200 -10.03 4.31 3.32
CA LEU A 200 -10.32 5.53 4.07
C LEU A 200 -10.86 5.20 5.45
N VAL A 201 -10.32 5.87 6.46
CA VAL A 201 -10.81 5.86 7.84
C VAL A 201 -11.19 7.28 8.22
N GLU A 202 -12.45 7.50 8.58
CA GLU A 202 -12.99 8.84 8.85
C GLU A 202 -13.61 8.91 10.24
N SER A 203 -13.27 9.95 11.02
CA SER A 203 -13.90 10.26 12.30
C SER A 203 -13.67 11.71 12.69
N GLY A 204 -14.72 12.39 13.17
CA GLY A 204 -14.61 13.70 13.81
C GLY A 204 -13.99 14.82 12.95
N GLY A 205 -14.09 14.74 11.62
CA GLY A 205 -13.48 15.72 10.69
C GLY A 205 -12.02 15.40 10.33
N GLU A 206 -11.48 14.31 10.86
CA GLU A 206 -10.21 13.73 10.42
C GLU A 206 -10.47 12.62 9.40
N LEU A 207 -9.67 12.56 8.37
CA LEU A 207 -9.68 11.53 7.34
C LEU A 207 -8.27 10.98 7.18
N LEU A 208 -8.10 9.68 7.35
CA LEU A 208 -6.88 8.97 6.98
C LEU A 208 -7.12 8.19 5.69
N ALA A 209 -6.26 8.36 4.71
CA ALA A 209 -6.19 7.51 3.52
C ALA A 209 -4.96 6.60 3.61
N VAL A 210 -5.16 5.29 3.65
CA VAL A 210 -4.10 4.31 3.39
C VAL A 210 -3.99 4.20 1.89
N THR A 211 -2.91 4.76 1.35
CA THR A 211 -2.84 5.16 -0.05
C THR A 211 -2.55 4.03 -1.02
N GLY A 212 -1.85 2.95 -0.58
CA GLY A 212 -1.13 2.11 -1.54
C GLY A 212 -0.22 2.98 -2.41
N ASP A 213 -0.09 2.64 -3.67
CA ASP A 213 0.74 3.35 -4.65
C ASP A 213 -0.01 4.47 -5.41
N LEU A 214 -1.03 5.05 -4.76
CA LEU A 214 -1.63 6.30 -5.23
C LEU A 214 -0.57 7.39 -5.40
N LEU A 215 0.44 7.37 -4.52
CA LEU A 215 1.69 8.11 -4.59
C LEU A 215 2.83 7.25 -4.01
N VAL A 216 3.96 7.22 -4.70
CA VAL A 216 5.12 6.40 -4.33
C VAL A 216 6.31 7.23 -3.83
N HIS A 217 6.28 8.54 -4.03
CA HIS A 217 7.31 9.49 -3.60
C HIS A 217 6.67 10.80 -3.15
N ALA A 218 7.31 11.50 -2.20
CA ALA A 218 6.85 12.80 -1.69
C ALA A 218 6.63 13.84 -2.79
N ILE A 219 7.33 13.72 -3.92
CA ILE A 219 7.16 14.62 -5.07
C ILE A 219 5.71 14.60 -5.61
N GLN A 220 5.03 13.44 -5.58
CA GLN A 220 3.64 13.33 -6.03
C GLN A 220 2.62 13.88 -5.02
N LEU A 221 2.99 13.96 -3.74
CA LEU A 221 2.19 14.66 -2.73
C LEU A 221 2.23 16.18 -2.96
N LEU A 222 3.42 16.71 -3.23
CA LEU A 222 3.66 18.14 -3.43
C LEU A 222 3.27 18.61 -4.84
N HIS A 223 3.38 17.72 -5.82
CA HIS A 223 3.15 17.96 -7.24
C HIS A 223 2.33 16.80 -7.83
N PRO A 224 1.01 16.72 -7.50
CA PRO A 224 0.17 15.58 -7.87
C PRO A 224 -0.02 15.41 -9.38
N GLU A 225 0.32 16.42 -10.16
CA GLU A 225 0.31 16.39 -11.63
C GLU A 225 1.44 15.56 -12.23
N LEU A 226 2.55 15.33 -11.50
CA LEU A 226 3.70 14.60 -12.02
C LEU A 226 3.38 13.12 -12.21
N PRO A 227 3.58 12.59 -13.43
CA PRO A 227 3.43 11.17 -13.69
C PRO A 227 4.61 10.38 -13.11
N TYR A 228 4.33 9.17 -12.68
CA TYR A 228 5.34 8.18 -12.35
C TYR A 228 5.49 7.21 -13.52
N ALA A 229 6.72 6.93 -13.94
CA ALA A 229 6.99 6.15 -15.16
C ALA A 229 6.41 4.73 -15.17
N HIS A 230 6.09 4.18 -13.98
CA HIS A 230 5.49 2.85 -13.86
C HIS A 230 3.97 2.89 -13.63
N GLU A 231 3.31 4.03 -13.78
CA GLU A 231 1.83 4.10 -13.82
C GLU A 231 1.32 3.52 -15.14
N MET A 232 0.38 2.60 -15.08
CA MET A 232 -0.21 2.00 -16.28
C MET A 232 -1.14 2.98 -17.03
N ASP A 233 -1.74 3.94 -16.32
CA ASP A 233 -2.51 5.05 -16.87
C ASP A 233 -2.23 6.33 -16.06
N PRO A 234 -1.25 7.17 -16.49
CA PRO A 234 -0.85 8.36 -15.77
C PRO A 234 -1.96 9.42 -15.60
N LEU A 235 -2.88 9.52 -16.57
CA LEU A 235 -4.00 10.47 -16.48
C LEU A 235 -5.01 10.03 -15.41
N GLN A 236 -5.31 8.76 -15.37
CA GLN A 236 -6.19 8.18 -14.37
C GLN A 236 -5.55 8.20 -12.97
N ALA A 237 -4.25 7.91 -12.87
CA ALA A 237 -3.48 7.99 -11.63
C ALA A 237 -3.49 9.42 -11.06
N ARG A 238 -3.26 10.43 -11.90
CA ARG A 238 -3.38 11.84 -11.52
C ARG A 238 -4.78 12.17 -11.01
N THR A 239 -5.84 11.78 -11.73
CA THR A 239 -7.23 12.00 -11.33
C THR A 239 -7.53 11.38 -9.96
N SER A 240 -7.04 10.16 -9.73
CA SER A 240 -7.18 9.46 -8.46
C SER A 240 -6.46 10.21 -7.32
N ARG A 241 -5.22 10.67 -7.54
CA ARG A 241 -4.46 11.50 -6.57
C ARG A 241 -5.18 12.80 -6.24
N GLU A 242 -5.57 13.56 -7.26
CA GLU A 242 -6.27 14.83 -7.09
C GLU A 242 -7.59 14.65 -6.32
N ARG A 243 -8.32 13.56 -6.57
CA ARG A 243 -9.55 13.23 -5.84
C ARG A 243 -9.29 12.99 -4.35
N VAL A 244 -8.30 12.17 -4.01
CA VAL A 244 -7.99 11.86 -2.60
C VAL A 244 -7.40 13.09 -1.90
N LEU A 245 -6.44 13.78 -2.50
CA LEU A 245 -5.83 14.98 -1.95
C LEU A 245 -6.83 16.14 -1.83
N GLY A 246 -7.87 16.17 -2.67
CA GLY A 246 -8.94 17.16 -2.61
C GLY A 246 -9.73 17.15 -1.31
N ALA A 247 -9.75 16.01 -0.58
CA ALA A 247 -10.43 15.88 0.71
C ALA A 247 -9.86 16.83 1.79
N ARG A 248 -8.61 17.32 1.63
CA ARG A 248 -8.01 18.34 2.51
C ARG A 248 -8.77 19.66 2.57
N ALA A 249 -9.68 19.90 1.62
CA ALA A 249 -10.54 21.08 1.64
C ALA A 249 -11.60 21.02 2.76
N THR A 250 -11.99 19.84 3.20
CA THR A 250 -13.07 19.61 4.17
C THR A 250 -12.64 18.84 5.41
N HIS A 251 -11.48 18.18 5.38
CA HIS A 251 -10.96 17.34 6.47
C HIS A 251 -9.51 17.72 6.80
N THR A 252 -9.06 17.39 8.01
CA THR A 252 -7.63 17.18 8.28
C THR A 252 -7.26 15.84 7.62
N LEU A 253 -6.56 15.92 6.49
CA LEU A 253 -6.21 14.74 5.69
C LEU A 253 -4.86 14.20 6.13
N HIS A 254 -4.87 12.99 6.67
CA HIS A 254 -3.69 12.17 6.92
C HIS A 254 -3.53 11.15 5.80
N LEU A 255 -2.29 10.89 5.42
CA LEU A 255 -1.95 9.83 4.47
C LEU A 255 -1.08 8.79 5.18
N ALA A 256 -1.45 7.53 5.08
CA ALA A 256 -0.64 6.39 5.46
C ALA A 256 0.01 5.84 4.20
N THR A 257 1.33 6.00 4.08
CA THR A 257 2.08 5.76 2.85
C THR A 257 3.04 4.58 2.98
N PRO A 258 3.03 3.61 2.05
CA PRO A 258 3.92 2.45 2.14
C PRO A 258 5.40 2.81 1.95
N HIS A 259 5.71 3.85 1.15
CA HIS A 259 7.05 4.06 0.61
C HIS A 259 7.80 5.30 1.13
N LEU A 260 7.12 6.30 1.73
CA LEU A 260 7.78 7.48 2.28
C LEU A 260 8.55 7.14 3.57
N THR A 261 9.49 8.01 3.97
CA THR A 261 10.24 7.83 5.22
C THR A 261 9.31 7.80 6.43
N ASP A 262 8.44 8.80 6.57
CA ASP A 262 7.40 8.80 7.59
C ASP A 262 6.18 8.04 7.09
N PRO A 263 5.69 7.05 7.86
CA PRO A 263 4.51 6.28 7.47
C PRO A 263 3.22 7.10 7.46
N PHE A 264 3.16 8.16 8.26
CA PHE A 264 2.00 9.05 8.38
C PHE A 264 2.40 10.48 8.09
N VAL A 265 1.80 11.07 7.09
CA VAL A 265 2.02 12.48 6.74
C VAL A 265 0.70 13.23 6.67
N VAL A 266 0.71 14.52 7.02
CA VAL A 266 -0.45 15.40 6.86
C VAL A 266 -0.37 16.07 5.48
N ALA A 267 -1.43 15.93 4.69
CA ALA A 267 -1.55 16.68 3.44
C ALA A 267 -2.03 18.10 3.77
N GLU A 268 -1.09 19.05 3.81
CA GLU A 268 -1.39 20.47 4.05
C GLU A 268 -2.28 21.06 2.92
N ARG A 269 -3.03 22.13 3.28
CA ARG A 269 -3.95 22.83 2.37
C ARG A 269 -3.23 23.56 1.26
#